data_b77995b6b59da3eeb053c77ce231dd38
#
_entry.id   b77995b6b59da3eeb053c77ce231dd38
#
_cell.length_a   1.000
_cell.length_b   1.000
_cell.length_c   1.000
_cell.angle_alpha   90.00
_cell.angle_beta   90.00
_cell.angle_gamma   90.00
#
_symmetry.space_group_name_H-M   'P 1'
#
loop_
_entity.id
_entity.type
_entity.pdbx_description
1 polymer ?
#
loop_
_entity_poly.entity_id
_entity_poly.type
_entity_poly.pdbx_seq_one_letter_code
_entity_poly.pdbx_strand_id
1 'polypeptide(L)'
;MDMFWKAMIGVICLTALTVGEVPAEEAPDMKNGEVIDCRYEQSDSGTSSSAFPSDDVFRPLMADPKQPQFFASYQSVQRREPTSTVKGVGKSVNVGSVGFGENFGFYTKRQGCNGWQVGLLAGVFSQFNLDAPSSDLINADYIVGIPLSWRHGAWSTRVRLYHQSSHVGDEFLLENPGFNRVTLSFEEVEAIVSYEHRWIRMYAGGGYLIHREPAQRDGH
;
A
#
# COMPACT_ATOMS: atom_id res chain seq x y z
N MET A 1 -0.94 31.04 21.62
CA MET A 1 -1.33 29.83 22.39
C MET A 1 -2.41 29.16 21.56
N ASP A 2 -2.00 28.59 20.45
CA ASP A 2 -2.91 27.99 19.47
C ASP A 2 -2.61 26.52 19.35
N MET A 3 -3.57 25.80 19.83
CA MET A 3 -3.51 24.38 20.11
C MET A 3 -3.65 23.58 18.82
N PHE A 4 -2.63 22.81 18.55
CA PHE A 4 -2.47 21.87 17.45
C PHE A 4 -3.63 20.87 17.39
N TRP A 5 -4.51 21.01 16.43
CA TRP A 5 -5.34 19.92 15.95
C TRP A 5 -4.87 19.50 14.55
N LYS A 6 -3.82 18.71 14.50
CA LYS A 6 -3.47 18.00 13.28
C LYS A 6 -4.42 16.81 13.15
N ALA A 7 -5.28 16.88 12.17
CA ALA A 7 -6.29 15.87 11.90
C ALA A 7 -5.63 14.50 11.70
N MET A 8 -5.91 13.60 12.60
CA MET A 8 -5.69 12.18 12.42
C MET A 8 -6.77 11.69 11.44
N ILE A 9 -6.41 11.54 10.16
CA ILE A 9 -7.31 10.95 9.17
C ILE A 9 -7.30 9.44 9.42
N GLY A 10 -8.22 8.98 10.26
CA GLY A 10 -8.48 7.56 10.42
C GLY A 10 -9.30 7.06 9.23
N VAL A 11 -8.71 6.24 8.39
CA VAL A 11 -9.46 5.49 7.37
C VAL A 11 -9.91 4.18 8.00
N ILE A 12 -11.20 4.09 8.33
CA ILE A 12 -11.83 2.82 8.70
C ILE A 12 -12.26 2.17 7.39
N CYS A 13 -11.49 1.19 6.90
CA CYS A 13 -11.87 0.40 5.74
C CYS A 13 -12.52 -0.90 6.23
N LEU A 14 -13.84 -0.95 6.18
CA LEU A 14 -14.63 -2.15 6.47
C LEU A 14 -14.86 -2.87 5.13
N THR A 15 -13.98 -3.79 4.75
CA THR A 15 -14.21 -4.63 3.57
C THR A 15 -14.82 -5.96 3.99
N ALA A 16 -16.13 -6.08 3.84
CA ALA A 16 -16.80 -7.37 3.81
C ALA A 16 -16.78 -7.87 2.36
N LEU A 17 -15.78 -8.64 1.98
CA LEU A 17 -15.72 -9.33 0.70
C LEU A 17 -16.31 -10.72 0.88
N THR A 18 -17.49 -10.94 0.30
CA THR A 18 -17.94 -12.31 -0.04
C THR A 18 -17.11 -12.73 -1.24
N VAL A 19 -16.00 -13.40 -0.99
CA VAL A 19 -15.20 -14.02 -2.05
C VAL A 19 -15.91 -15.32 -2.43
N GLY A 20 -16.50 -15.33 -3.63
CA GLY A 20 -16.74 -16.58 -4.32
C GLY A 20 -15.39 -17.28 -4.49
N GLU A 21 -15.34 -18.56 -4.19
CA GLU A 21 -14.14 -19.40 -4.20
C GLU A 21 -13.40 -19.31 -5.54
N VAL A 22 -12.32 -18.54 -5.55
CA VAL A 22 -11.20 -18.80 -6.45
C VAL A 22 -10.09 -19.29 -5.55
N PRO A 23 -9.68 -20.57 -5.62
CA PRO A 23 -8.56 -21.06 -4.85
C PRO A 23 -7.27 -20.43 -5.43
N ALA A 24 -6.84 -19.33 -4.86
CA ALA A 24 -5.43 -18.99 -4.91
C ALA A 24 -4.77 -20.02 -3.98
N GLU A 25 -4.22 -21.06 -4.57
CA GLU A 25 -3.39 -22.05 -3.91
C GLU A 25 -2.11 -21.36 -3.45
N GLU A 26 -2.16 -20.69 -2.28
CA GLU A 26 -0.95 -20.33 -1.55
C GLU A 26 -0.27 -21.65 -1.20
N ALA A 27 0.94 -21.84 -1.73
CA ALA A 27 1.75 -23.02 -1.40
C ALA A 27 1.82 -23.17 0.13
N PRO A 28 1.40 -24.29 0.68
CA PRO A 28 1.36 -24.49 2.13
C PRO A 28 2.79 -24.49 2.69
N ASP A 29 2.97 -23.78 3.81
CA ASP A 29 4.24 -23.86 4.56
C ASP A 29 4.38 -25.27 5.13
N MET A 30 5.27 -26.06 4.51
CA MET A 30 5.50 -27.47 4.82
C MET A 30 6.54 -27.59 5.92
N LYS A 31 6.12 -27.69 7.18
CA LYS A 31 6.98 -28.14 8.28
C LYS A 31 6.61 -29.56 8.65
N ASN A 32 7.55 -30.50 8.47
CA ASN A 32 7.37 -31.94 8.75
C ASN A 32 6.20 -32.61 8.01
N GLY A 33 5.83 -32.16 6.81
CA GLY A 33 4.73 -32.73 6.04
C GLY A 33 3.32 -32.33 6.50
N GLU A 34 3.20 -31.42 7.46
CA GLU A 34 1.92 -30.90 7.96
C GLU A 34 1.74 -29.46 7.52
N VAL A 35 0.59 -29.15 6.93
CA VAL A 35 0.23 -27.79 6.48
C VAL A 35 -0.20 -26.99 7.69
N ILE A 36 0.58 -25.97 8.09
CA ILE A 36 0.22 -25.06 9.16
C ILE A 36 -0.61 -23.91 8.58
N ASP A 37 -1.92 -23.92 8.79
CA ASP A 37 -2.79 -22.80 8.47
C ASP A 37 -2.82 -21.81 9.64
N CYS A 38 -2.01 -20.76 9.53
CA CYS A 38 -1.93 -19.71 10.55
C CYS A 38 -3.24 -18.95 10.81
N ARG A 39 -4.29 -19.23 10.04
CA ARG A 39 -5.64 -18.69 10.30
C ARG A 39 -6.36 -19.44 11.41
N TYR A 40 -5.98 -20.69 11.69
CA TYR A 40 -6.75 -21.60 12.53
C TYR A 40 -5.98 -22.29 13.67
N GLU A 41 -4.64 -22.33 13.63
CA GLU A 41 -3.86 -23.09 14.60
C GLU A 41 -2.93 -22.23 15.46
N GLN A 42 -3.06 -22.37 16.77
CA GLN A 42 -1.98 -22.16 17.73
C GLN A 42 -1.13 -23.43 17.73
N SER A 43 -0.27 -23.60 16.73
CA SER A 43 0.68 -24.70 16.74
C SER A 43 1.68 -24.50 17.87
N ASP A 44 1.80 -25.48 18.72
CA ASP A 44 2.75 -25.55 19.84
C ASP A 44 4.18 -25.86 19.35
N SER A 45 4.53 -25.35 18.17
CA SER A 45 5.83 -25.48 17.56
C SER A 45 6.86 -24.63 18.29
N GLY A 46 8.05 -25.20 18.49
CA GLY A 46 9.14 -24.50 19.18
C GLY A 46 9.48 -23.16 18.55
N THR A 47 10.10 -22.28 19.30
CA THR A 47 10.54 -20.97 18.82
C THR A 47 11.56 -21.15 17.67
N SER A 48 11.32 -20.51 16.54
CA SER A 48 12.22 -20.45 15.39
C SER A 48 12.64 -19.00 15.12
N SER A 49 13.82 -18.82 14.56
CA SER A 49 14.30 -17.54 14.06
C SER A 49 14.92 -17.73 12.69
N SER A 50 14.66 -16.81 11.79
CA SER A 50 15.19 -16.87 10.43
C SER A 50 15.62 -15.48 9.97
N ALA A 51 16.75 -15.42 9.28
CA ALA A 51 17.13 -14.29 8.45
C ALA A 51 16.49 -14.50 7.06
N PHE A 52 16.00 -13.43 6.46
CA PHE A 52 15.34 -13.43 5.14
C PHE A 52 14.19 -14.43 5.04
N PRO A 53 13.15 -14.30 5.88
CA PRO A 53 11.99 -15.18 5.83
C PRO A 53 11.27 -15.03 4.49
N SER A 54 10.69 -16.11 3.99
CA SER A 54 9.92 -16.14 2.75
C SER A 54 8.49 -15.61 2.90
N ASP A 55 8.00 -15.50 4.14
CA ASP A 55 6.63 -15.15 4.46
C ASP A 55 6.54 -14.03 5.51
N ASP A 56 5.51 -13.23 5.43
CA ASP A 56 5.28 -12.09 6.30
C ASP A 56 4.46 -12.45 7.56
N VAL A 57 4.88 -11.89 8.70
CA VAL A 57 4.12 -11.95 9.97
C VAL A 57 2.82 -11.15 9.86
N PHE A 58 2.87 -10.00 9.21
CA PHE A 58 1.69 -9.18 8.90
C PHE A 58 1.35 -9.36 7.43
N ARG A 59 0.23 -9.97 7.14
CA ARG A 59 -0.21 -10.24 5.76
C ARG A 59 -0.44 -8.93 4.99
N PRO A 60 -0.16 -8.88 3.67
CA PRO A 60 -0.43 -7.73 2.83
C PRO A 60 -1.88 -7.25 2.94
N LEU A 61 -2.10 -5.95 2.83
CA LEU A 61 -3.43 -5.35 2.86
C LEU A 61 -4.02 -5.32 1.45
N MET A 62 -5.22 -5.85 1.28
CA MET A 62 -5.90 -5.89 -0.03
C MET A 62 -6.42 -4.52 -0.47
N ALA A 63 -6.76 -3.64 0.48
CA ALA A 63 -7.33 -2.31 0.19
C ALA A 63 -6.33 -1.16 0.40
N ASP A 64 -5.04 -1.45 0.57
CA ASP A 64 -3.99 -0.42 0.61
C ASP A 64 -3.48 -0.17 -0.81
N PRO A 65 -3.80 1.01 -1.44
CA PRO A 65 -3.35 1.30 -2.80
C PRO A 65 -1.84 1.49 -2.91
N LYS A 66 -1.14 1.58 -1.79
CA LYS A 66 0.31 1.70 -1.67
C LYS A 66 0.96 0.47 -1.03
N GLN A 67 0.25 -0.66 -1.02
CA GLN A 67 0.86 -1.93 -0.67
C GLN A 67 1.90 -2.30 -1.74
N PRO A 68 3.20 -2.46 -1.39
CA PRO A 68 4.19 -2.94 -2.34
C PRO A 68 3.78 -4.29 -2.91
N GLN A 69 3.62 -4.35 -4.24
CA GLN A 69 3.21 -5.55 -4.97
C GLN A 69 3.45 -5.37 -6.46
N PHE A 70 3.48 -6.47 -7.20
CA PHE A 70 3.52 -6.45 -8.65
C PHE A 70 2.11 -6.46 -9.22
N PHE A 71 1.76 -5.42 -9.97
CA PHE A 71 0.48 -5.37 -10.67
C PHE A 71 0.55 -4.56 -11.95
N ALA A 72 -0.40 -4.82 -12.84
CA ALA A 72 -0.73 -3.95 -13.96
C ALA A 72 -2.24 -3.78 -14.01
N SER A 73 -2.71 -2.56 -14.28
CA SER A 73 -4.13 -2.27 -14.41
C SER A 73 -4.40 -1.30 -15.55
N TYR A 74 -5.61 -1.37 -16.10
CA TYR A 74 -6.11 -0.48 -17.12
C TYR A 74 -7.40 0.16 -16.62
N GLN A 75 -7.53 1.48 -16.84
CA GLN A 75 -8.70 2.26 -16.46
C GLN A 75 -9.05 3.26 -17.55
N SER A 76 -10.34 3.43 -17.82
CA SER A 76 -10.84 4.54 -18.64
C SER A 76 -11.44 5.59 -17.73
N VAL A 77 -10.80 6.77 -17.65
CA VAL A 77 -11.16 7.86 -16.75
C VAL A 77 -11.80 8.99 -17.53
N GLN A 78 -12.97 9.45 -17.11
CA GLN A 78 -13.60 10.62 -17.72
C GLN A 78 -12.97 11.91 -17.16
N ARG A 79 -12.37 12.70 -18.04
CA ARG A 79 -11.87 14.03 -17.67
C ARG A 79 -13.05 15.01 -17.51
N ARG A 80 -13.21 15.55 -16.33
CA ARG A 80 -14.18 16.62 -16.06
C ARG A 80 -13.49 17.96 -16.33
N GLU A 81 -13.89 18.65 -17.41
CA GLU A 81 -13.41 20.01 -17.66
C GLU A 81 -14.09 20.97 -16.69
N PRO A 82 -13.34 21.76 -15.87
CA PRO A 82 -13.94 22.64 -14.85
C PRO A 82 -14.71 23.85 -15.42
N THR A 83 -14.56 24.18 -16.71
CA THR A 83 -14.97 25.45 -17.31
C THR A 83 -15.87 25.31 -18.54
N SER A 84 -16.35 24.14 -18.89
CA SER A 84 -17.26 24.00 -20.01
C SER A 84 -18.71 24.30 -19.59
N THR A 85 -19.22 25.49 -19.95
CA THR A 85 -20.64 25.83 -19.93
C THR A 85 -21.46 25.03 -20.94
N VAL A 86 -20.82 24.23 -21.75
CA VAL A 86 -21.45 23.30 -22.69
C VAL A 86 -21.45 21.92 -22.02
N LYS A 87 -22.65 21.31 -21.95
CA LYS A 87 -22.82 19.89 -21.57
C LYS A 87 -22.14 19.00 -22.62
N GLY A 88 -20.82 19.02 -22.66
CA GLY A 88 -19.99 18.15 -23.47
C GLY A 88 -19.60 16.94 -22.65
N VAL A 89 -19.79 15.76 -23.21
CA VAL A 89 -19.22 14.51 -22.72
C VAL A 89 -17.71 14.72 -22.57
N GLY A 90 -17.20 14.73 -21.34
CA GLY A 90 -15.76 14.85 -21.08
C GLY A 90 -15.01 13.76 -21.83
N LYS A 91 -13.91 14.11 -22.50
CA LYS A 91 -13.08 13.15 -23.21
C LYS A 91 -12.57 12.10 -22.22
N SER A 92 -12.82 10.84 -22.46
CA SER A 92 -12.23 9.77 -21.67
C SER A 92 -10.73 9.66 -22.00
N VAL A 93 -9.94 9.40 -20.97
CA VAL A 93 -8.51 9.12 -21.09
C VAL A 93 -8.27 7.72 -20.58
N ASN A 94 -7.53 6.94 -21.35
CA ASN A 94 -7.13 5.58 -20.98
C ASN A 94 -5.83 5.64 -20.19
N VAL A 95 -5.86 5.12 -18.97
CA VAL A 95 -4.73 5.15 -18.03
C VAL A 95 -4.28 3.71 -17.75
N GLY A 96 -3.00 3.45 -18.00
CA GLY A 96 -2.31 2.27 -17.53
C GLY A 96 -1.65 2.55 -16.19
N SER A 97 -1.79 1.64 -15.22
CA SER A 97 -1.04 1.76 -13.97
C SER A 97 -0.27 0.48 -13.73
N VAL A 98 0.97 0.63 -13.27
CA VAL A 98 1.83 -0.49 -12.89
C VAL A 98 2.42 -0.25 -11.50
N GLY A 99 2.57 -1.32 -10.76
CA GLY A 99 3.28 -1.32 -9.48
C GLY A 99 4.37 -2.39 -9.49
N PHE A 100 5.52 -2.03 -8.94
CA PHE A 100 6.64 -2.92 -8.70
C PHE A 100 7.10 -2.70 -7.26
N GLY A 101 6.98 -3.71 -6.42
CA GLY A 101 7.38 -3.55 -5.04
C GLY A 101 7.22 -4.82 -4.23
N GLU A 102 7.93 -4.83 -3.11
CA GLU A 102 7.95 -5.97 -2.21
C GLU A 102 8.20 -5.52 -0.78
N ASN A 103 7.77 -6.35 0.16
CA ASN A 103 8.12 -6.25 1.57
C ASN A 103 9.14 -7.37 1.88
N PHE A 104 10.40 -7.00 2.02
CA PHE A 104 11.49 -7.93 2.30
C PHE A 104 11.67 -8.11 3.79
N GLY A 105 11.39 -9.30 4.32
CA GLY A 105 11.75 -9.65 5.70
C GLY A 105 13.26 -9.74 5.87
N PHE A 106 13.84 -9.02 6.84
CA PHE A 106 15.25 -9.17 7.19
C PHE A 106 15.45 -10.20 8.30
N TYR A 107 14.58 -10.14 9.29
CA TYR A 107 14.66 -11.05 10.41
C TYR A 107 13.27 -11.29 11.00
N THR A 108 13.00 -12.54 11.32
CA THR A 108 11.79 -12.97 12.02
C THR A 108 12.13 -13.86 13.20
N LYS A 109 11.31 -13.76 14.24
CA LYS A 109 11.29 -14.71 15.35
C LYS A 109 9.85 -15.14 15.55
N ARG A 110 9.57 -16.44 15.44
CA ARG A 110 8.24 -17.02 15.49
C ARG A 110 8.14 -18.17 16.48
N GLN A 111 6.95 -18.37 16.99
CA GLN A 111 6.49 -19.56 17.68
C GLN A 111 5.15 -19.95 17.04
N GLY A 112 5.18 -20.94 16.16
CA GLY A 112 4.06 -21.19 15.24
C GLY A 112 3.79 -19.95 14.38
N CYS A 113 2.55 -19.50 14.38
CA CYS A 113 2.12 -18.30 13.66
C CYS A 113 2.36 -16.98 14.42
N ASN A 114 2.66 -17.07 15.72
CA ASN A 114 2.94 -15.89 16.54
C ASN A 114 4.38 -15.45 16.34
N GLY A 115 4.63 -14.16 16.48
CA GLY A 115 5.98 -13.65 16.40
C GLY A 115 6.08 -12.20 15.95
N TRP A 116 7.29 -11.81 15.62
CA TRP A 116 7.59 -10.49 15.10
C TRP A 116 8.59 -10.57 13.95
N GLN A 117 8.57 -9.54 13.11
CA GLN A 117 9.42 -9.43 11.93
C GLN A 117 9.79 -7.96 11.72
N VAL A 118 11.03 -7.74 11.34
CA VAL A 118 11.53 -6.47 10.83
C VAL A 118 11.99 -6.67 9.38
N GLY A 119 11.77 -5.68 8.53
CA GLY A 119 12.09 -5.78 7.12
C GLY A 119 12.37 -4.44 6.46
N LEU A 120 12.40 -4.47 5.14
CA LEU A 120 12.46 -3.33 4.24
C LEU A 120 11.26 -3.42 3.30
N LEU A 121 10.48 -2.36 3.19
CA LEU A 121 9.54 -2.21 2.09
C LEU A 121 10.13 -1.27 1.04
N ALA A 122 9.92 -1.61 -0.23
CA ALA A 122 10.27 -0.74 -1.34
C ALA A 122 9.28 -0.94 -2.47
N GLY A 123 8.95 0.15 -3.19
CA GLY A 123 8.04 0.06 -4.33
C GLY A 123 8.06 1.30 -5.20
N VAL A 124 7.61 1.10 -6.44
CA VAL A 124 7.37 2.14 -7.43
C VAL A 124 5.98 1.92 -8.02
N PHE A 125 5.19 2.98 -8.09
CA PHE A 125 3.85 2.97 -8.67
C PHE A 125 3.79 4.03 -9.75
N SER A 126 3.56 3.62 -11.00
CA SER A 126 3.58 4.51 -12.14
C SER A 126 2.25 4.49 -12.89
N GLN A 127 1.85 5.66 -13.40
CA GLN A 127 0.65 5.84 -14.20
C GLN A 127 1.04 6.42 -15.56
N PHE A 128 0.44 5.89 -16.63
CA PHE A 128 0.72 6.25 -18.01
C PHE A 128 -0.55 6.68 -18.73
N ASN A 129 -0.47 7.72 -19.53
CA ASN A 129 -1.49 8.10 -20.49
C ASN A 129 -1.35 7.22 -21.75
N LEU A 130 -2.21 6.23 -21.90
CA LEU A 130 -2.14 5.29 -23.03
C LEU A 130 -2.67 5.88 -24.33
N ASP A 131 -3.36 7.03 -24.29
CA ASP A 131 -3.85 7.73 -25.48
C ASP A 131 -2.78 8.66 -26.08
N ALA A 132 -1.70 8.93 -25.34
CA ALA A 132 -0.57 9.68 -25.86
C ALA A 132 0.27 8.83 -26.81
N PRO A 133 0.94 9.44 -27.84
CA PRO A 133 1.69 8.68 -28.85
C PRO A 133 2.78 7.78 -28.30
N SER A 134 3.40 8.16 -27.18
CA SER A 134 4.48 7.41 -26.51
C SER A 134 4.06 6.75 -25.20
N SER A 135 2.75 6.70 -24.90
CA SER A 135 2.24 6.24 -23.59
C SER A 135 2.90 7.00 -22.44
N ASP A 136 2.72 8.31 -22.44
CA ASP A 136 3.46 9.24 -21.59
C ASP A 136 3.26 8.96 -20.10
N LEU A 137 4.36 9.07 -19.35
CA LEU A 137 4.31 8.95 -17.90
C LEU A 137 3.55 10.15 -17.31
N ILE A 138 2.46 9.88 -16.58
CA ILE A 138 1.70 10.89 -15.85
C ILE A 138 2.39 11.16 -14.51
N ASN A 139 2.63 10.11 -13.73
CA ASN A 139 3.20 10.20 -12.40
C ASN A 139 3.93 8.91 -12.01
N ALA A 140 4.97 9.03 -11.21
CA ALA A 140 5.63 7.93 -10.54
C ALA A 140 5.80 8.23 -9.05
N ASP A 141 5.29 7.32 -8.22
CA ASP A 141 5.46 7.36 -6.77
C ASP A 141 6.49 6.33 -6.35
N TYR A 142 7.45 6.74 -5.56
CA TYR A 142 8.48 5.89 -4.96
C TYR A 142 8.24 5.79 -3.48
N ILE A 143 8.30 4.58 -2.92
CA ILE A 143 8.17 4.34 -1.50
C ILE A 143 9.33 3.47 -1.02
N VAL A 144 9.88 3.83 0.13
CA VAL A 144 10.90 3.03 0.84
C VAL A 144 10.70 3.19 2.34
N GLY A 145 10.81 2.10 3.10
CA GLY A 145 10.59 2.20 4.54
C GLY A 145 10.95 0.92 5.30
N ILE A 146 10.83 1.01 6.60
CA ILE A 146 11.15 -0.07 7.55
C ILE A 146 9.86 -0.47 8.28
N PRO A 147 9.26 -1.62 7.93
CA PRO A 147 8.15 -2.21 8.67
C PRO A 147 8.65 -3.02 9.87
N LEU A 148 7.96 -2.88 10.99
CA LEU A 148 8.01 -3.77 12.14
C LEU A 148 6.62 -4.39 12.30
N SER A 149 6.54 -5.69 12.19
CA SER A 149 5.31 -6.46 12.27
C SER A 149 5.30 -7.36 13.48
N TRP A 150 4.13 -7.56 14.05
CA TRP A 150 3.93 -8.45 15.19
C TRP A 150 2.59 -9.18 15.06
N ARG A 151 2.54 -10.44 15.49
CA ARG A 151 1.33 -11.26 15.49
C ARG A 151 1.19 -12.06 16.78
N HIS A 152 -0.04 -12.11 17.29
CA HIS A 152 -0.43 -12.98 18.38
C HIS A 152 -1.86 -13.50 18.15
N GLY A 153 -1.98 -14.78 17.87
CA GLY A 153 -3.26 -15.41 17.51
C GLY A 153 -3.92 -14.74 16.31
N ALA A 154 -5.16 -14.33 16.47
CA ALA A 154 -5.95 -13.65 15.46
C ALA A 154 -5.54 -12.18 15.23
N TRP A 155 -4.73 -11.61 16.11
CA TRP A 155 -4.32 -10.20 16.02
C TRP A 155 -2.95 -10.07 15.36
N SER A 156 -2.83 -9.11 14.46
CA SER A 156 -1.53 -8.67 13.94
C SER A 156 -1.46 -7.16 13.87
N THR A 157 -0.24 -6.63 14.03
CA THR A 157 0.04 -5.19 14.01
C THR A 157 1.24 -4.95 13.13
N ARG A 158 1.20 -3.89 12.33
CA ARG A 158 2.34 -3.36 11.59
C ARG A 158 2.54 -1.90 11.94
N VAL A 159 3.75 -1.53 12.32
CA VAL A 159 4.21 -0.15 12.38
C VAL A 159 5.28 0.03 11.31
N ARG A 160 5.15 1.04 10.47
CA ARG A 160 6.16 1.35 9.46
C ARG A 160 6.56 2.82 9.52
N LEU A 161 7.86 3.06 9.41
CA LEU A 161 8.41 4.37 9.07
C LEU A 161 8.79 4.32 7.60
N TYR A 162 8.25 5.22 6.80
CA TYR A 162 8.55 5.22 5.37
C TYR A 162 8.65 6.63 4.80
N HIS A 163 9.43 6.75 3.74
CA HIS A 163 9.50 7.91 2.86
C HIS A 163 8.74 7.63 1.59
N GLN A 164 7.95 8.59 1.12
CA GLN A 164 7.33 8.56 -0.20
C GLN A 164 7.67 9.85 -0.94
N SER A 165 8.01 9.70 -2.22
CA SER A 165 8.15 10.83 -3.16
C SER A 165 7.34 10.58 -4.42
N SER A 166 6.75 11.65 -4.97
CA SER A 166 5.91 11.61 -6.18
C SER A 166 6.47 12.56 -7.21
N HIS A 167 6.64 12.07 -8.43
CA HIS A 167 7.21 12.81 -9.55
C HIS A 167 6.26 12.79 -10.74
N VAL A 168 5.91 13.96 -11.25
CA VAL A 168 5.11 14.12 -12.47
C VAL A 168 6.01 13.93 -13.69
N GLY A 169 5.51 13.22 -14.71
CA GLY A 169 6.23 13.00 -15.97
C GLY A 169 6.49 14.29 -16.75
N ASP A 170 7.64 14.40 -17.38
CA ASP A 170 8.03 15.61 -18.12
C ASP A 170 7.17 15.80 -19.38
N GLU A 171 6.85 14.73 -20.13
CA GLU A 171 5.97 14.77 -21.29
C GLU A 171 4.57 15.25 -20.91
N PHE A 172 4.03 14.76 -19.79
CA PHE A 172 2.73 15.21 -19.28
C PHE A 172 2.72 16.71 -18.99
N LEU A 173 3.81 17.25 -18.43
CA LEU A 173 3.96 18.68 -18.16
C LEU A 173 4.05 19.51 -19.43
N LEU A 174 4.74 19.04 -20.47
CA LEU A 174 4.86 19.71 -21.76
C LEU A 174 3.51 19.81 -22.48
N GLU A 175 2.68 18.78 -22.37
CA GLU A 175 1.33 18.75 -22.95
C GLU A 175 0.31 19.55 -22.13
N ASN A 176 0.59 19.82 -20.86
CA ASN A 176 -0.30 20.52 -19.94
C ASN A 176 0.37 21.77 -19.34
N PRO A 177 0.61 22.84 -20.13
CA PRO A 177 1.39 23.99 -19.70
C PRO A 177 0.77 24.81 -18.56
N GLY A 178 -0.51 24.56 -18.23
CA GLY A 178 -1.18 25.14 -17.05
C GLY A 178 -0.96 24.34 -15.75
N PHE A 179 -0.26 23.22 -15.82
CA PHE A 179 0.02 22.37 -14.67
C PHE A 179 1.37 22.73 -14.04
N ASN A 180 1.34 23.17 -12.77
CA ASN A 180 2.56 23.46 -12.05
C ASN A 180 3.21 22.16 -11.54
N ARG A 181 4.49 21.96 -11.85
CA ARG A 181 5.27 20.85 -11.31
C ARG A 181 5.40 21.00 -9.79
N VAL A 182 4.81 20.08 -9.06
CA VAL A 182 4.98 19.99 -7.62
C VAL A 182 5.53 18.59 -7.33
N THR A 183 6.75 18.53 -6.85
CA THR A 183 7.32 17.30 -6.29
C THR A 183 6.80 17.18 -4.86
N LEU A 184 6.08 16.10 -4.58
CA LEU A 184 5.60 15.81 -3.24
C LEU A 184 6.52 14.79 -2.60
N SER A 185 6.99 15.07 -1.40
CA SER A 185 7.70 14.08 -0.60
C SER A 185 7.27 14.20 0.86
N PHE A 186 7.27 13.08 1.56
CA PHE A 186 6.95 13.05 2.98
C PHE A 186 7.53 11.81 3.67
N GLU A 187 7.73 11.94 4.96
CA GLU A 187 8.02 10.86 5.89
C GLU A 187 6.83 10.66 6.81
N GLU A 188 6.41 9.40 6.93
CA GLU A 188 5.25 9.02 7.74
C GLU A 188 5.58 7.85 8.66
N VAL A 189 5.08 7.93 9.91
CA VAL A 189 4.91 6.77 10.77
C VAL A 189 3.47 6.33 10.70
N GLU A 190 3.26 5.10 10.24
CA GLU A 190 1.94 4.47 10.16
C GLU A 190 1.85 3.31 11.14
N ALA A 191 0.69 3.13 11.76
CA ALA A 191 0.37 1.95 12.55
C ALA A 191 -0.97 1.36 12.10
N ILE A 192 -1.00 0.05 11.86
CA ILE A 192 -2.19 -0.69 11.46
C ILE A 192 -2.34 -1.90 12.36
N VAL A 193 -3.56 -2.13 12.86
CA VAL A 193 -3.96 -3.32 13.59
C VAL A 193 -4.94 -4.10 12.74
N SER A 194 -4.77 -5.41 12.68
CA SER A 194 -5.62 -6.33 11.94
C SER A 194 -6.10 -7.45 12.86
N TYR A 195 -7.35 -7.83 12.70
CA TYR A 195 -7.98 -8.98 13.35
C TYR A 195 -8.49 -9.93 12.28
N GLU A 196 -8.10 -11.20 12.39
CA GLU A 196 -8.49 -12.26 11.46
C GLU A 196 -9.31 -13.32 12.19
N HIS A 197 -10.50 -13.62 11.69
CA HIS A 197 -11.34 -14.70 12.19
C HIS A 197 -12.00 -15.45 11.05
N ARG A 198 -11.68 -16.73 10.89
CA ARG A 198 -12.18 -17.57 9.79
C ARG A 198 -11.93 -16.91 8.43
N TRP A 199 -13.00 -16.52 7.73
CA TRP A 199 -12.99 -15.92 6.40
C TRP A 199 -13.04 -14.39 6.41
N ILE A 200 -13.11 -13.78 7.61
CA ILE A 200 -13.15 -12.31 7.76
C ILE A 200 -11.81 -11.80 8.25
N ARG A 201 -11.32 -10.75 7.60
CA ARG A 201 -10.22 -9.92 8.10
C ARG A 201 -10.69 -8.49 8.21
N MET A 202 -10.55 -7.91 9.40
CA MET A 202 -10.80 -6.49 9.67
C MET A 202 -9.49 -5.83 10.02
N TYR A 203 -9.28 -4.60 9.55
CA TYR A 203 -8.12 -3.83 9.95
C TYR A 203 -8.46 -2.35 10.02
N ALA A 204 -7.76 -1.64 10.90
CA ALA A 204 -7.84 -0.21 11.07
C ALA A 204 -6.46 0.34 11.43
N GLY A 205 -6.20 1.57 11.04
CA GLY A 205 -4.94 2.20 11.35
C GLY A 205 -4.94 3.67 10.99
N GLY A 206 -3.78 4.28 11.12
CA GLY A 206 -3.57 5.67 10.74
C GLY A 206 -2.09 6.00 10.77
N GLY A 207 -1.74 7.14 10.19
CA GLY A 207 -0.38 7.61 10.11
C GLY A 207 -0.23 9.04 10.58
N TYR A 208 1.01 9.38 10.90
CA TYR A 208 1.42 10.72 11.26
C TYR A 208 2.57 11.16 10.37
N LEU A 209 2.35 12.27 9.64
CA LEU A 209 3.38 12.88 8.81
C LEU A 209 4.39 13.60 9.69
N ILE A 210 5.63 13.11 9.69
CA ILE A 210 6.75 13.71 10.43
C ILE A 210 7.26 14.93 9.69
N HIS A 211 7.47 14.77 8.39
CA HIS A 211 7.96 15.81 7.50
C HIS A 211 7.22 15.73 6.16
N ARG A 212 7.08 16.86 5.48
CA ARG A 212 6.47 16.94 4.15
C ARG A 212 7.02 18.13 3.35
N GLU A 213 7.19 17.94 2.07
CA GLU A 213 7.50 18.98 1.11
C GLU A 213 6.47 18.97 -0.04
N PRO A 214 5.91 20.14 -0.42
CA PRO A 214 6.08 21.44 0.24
C PRO A 214 5.38 21.50 1.60
N ALA A 215 5.96 22.24 2.53
CA ALA A 215 5.45 22.36 3.90
C ALA A 215 4.07 22.99 3.99
N GLN A 216 3.74 23.88 3.07
CA GLN A 216 2.41 24.46 2.86
C GLN A 216 2.04 24.37 1.39
N ARG A 217 0.83 23.90 1.11
CA ARG A 217 0.20 24.12 -0.17
C ARG A 217 -0.48 25.49 -0.03
N ASP A 218 0.00 26.50 -0.76
CA ASP A 218 -0.73 27.74 -0.90
C ASP A 218 -2.08 27.38 -1.53
N GLY A 219 -3.14 27.57 -0.76
CA GLY A 219 -4.50 27.33 -1.24
C GLY A 219 -4.82 28.33 -2.33
N HIS A 220 -5.09 27.86 -3.51
CA HIS A 220 -5.82 28.56 -4.55
C HIS A 220 -7.22 28.00 -4.66
#